data_7441fe7177b67f404d2cdbbf5564d439
#
_entry.id   7441fe7177b67f404d2cdbbf5564d439
#
_cell.length_a   1.000
_cell.length_b   1.000
_cell.length_c   1.000
_cell.angle_alpha   90.00
_cell.angle_beta   90.00
_cell.angle_gamma   90.00
#
_symmetry.space_group_name_H-M   'P 1'
#
loop_
_entity.id
_entity.type
_entity.pdbx_description
1 polymer ?
#
loop_
_entity_poly.entity_id
_entity_poly.type
_entity_poly.pdbx_seq_one_letter_code
_entity_poly.pdbx_strand_id
1 'polypeptide(L)'
;MTTATIDAAGYSTAERTAIIVSCMLGFALDLYDVLIMPFLMGSIQKSLGISLAQVSSVTSLTLIGSVIGGALFGYLGDHVGRKQALQLALLMFAAGSIASAFAWSYWSLAILRFVTGIGLGGEWGAGMVLFNEAWNKERRGIGSAFIQGSAVLAAASASIVGVWATTSYSLEWGWRIALLTGGSPILLMIFIRSFMPESKAWQQFDALRKRGAIETAAAKTNTLVAMFRGPLLPISIMCLFWMMAYMFCYYGIVVFMPTLMQRTLDAPPEIVRNISVIASVVGGLSYLTMGALNDRFGRRFGALLPGLSWAVMAVALFLYSHEKYQGSILHFPIFWIYLSFVIGNSALGVVGTWLSEIYPIDVRSTAVSFIYMAGRGVGSLAPVVVPLVAGLFGGSLAAGMTVVAPAILIFLLMTVLLPETRGRELAVSAKTRPQHVAA
;
A
#
# COMPACT_ATOMS: atom_id res chain seq x y z
N MET A 1 13.56 23.76 -24.49
CA MET A 1 12.50 22.87 -23.91
C MET A 1 11.71 23.72 -22.96
N THR A 2 10.51 24.14 -23.31
CA THR A 2 9.64 24.87 -22.42
C THR A 2 8.86 23.82 -21.61
N THR A 3 9.22 23.62 -20.35
CA THR A 3 8.45 22.81 -19.41
C THR A 3 7.25 23.64 -18.99
N ALA A 4 6.04 23.21 -19.35
CA ALA A 4 4.83 23.78 -18.79
C ALA A 4 4.74 23.35 -17.34
N THR A 5 4.88 24.28 -16.41
CA THR A 5 4.67 24.06 -14.98
C THR A 5 3.16 24.05 -14.70
N ILE A 6 2.69 22.99 -14.10
CA ILE A 6 1.28 22.85 -13.68
C ILE A 6 1.21 23.28 -12.23
N ASP A 7 0.53 24.38 -11.95
CA ASP A 7 0.40 24.92 -10.60
C ASP A 7 -0.73 24.24 -9.84
N ALA A 8 -0.42 23.71 -8.65
CA ALA A 8 -1.41 23.20 -7.70
C ALA A 8 -2.28 24.32 -7.07
N ALA A 9 -2.02 25.57 -7.41
CA ALA A 9 -2.67 26.75 -6.82
C ALA A 9 -4.20 26.88 -7.11
N GLY A 10 -4.73 26.05 -7.98
CA GLY A 10 -6.15 26.15 -8.37
C GLY A 10 -7.17 25.44 -7.48
N TYR A 11 -6.77 24.68 -6.43
CA TYR A 11 -7.72 23.95 -5.59
C TYR A 11 -8.17 24.75 -4.37
N SER A 12 -9.48 24.78 -4.11
CA SER A 12 -10.06 25.33 -2.87
C SER A 12 -9.74 24.43 -1.67
N THR A 13 -9.86 24.96 -0.46
CA THR A 13 -9.69 24.17 0.78
C THR A 13 -10.67 23.00 0.84
N ALA A 14 -11.93 23.22 0.42
CA ALA A 14 -12.94 22.17 0.38
C ALA A 14 -12.56 21.03 -0.59
N GLU A 15 -12.06 21.34 -1.79
CA GLU A 15 -11.59 20.37 -2.76
C GLU A 15 -10.41 19.54 -2.22
N ARG A 16 -9.43 20.19 -1.58
CA ARG A 16 -8.28 19.50 -0.95
C ARG A 16 -8.72 18.60 0.19
N THR A 17 -9.65 19.07 1.03
CA THR A 17 -10.22 18.26 2.11
C THR A 17 -10.96 17.04 1.54
N ALA A 18 -11.77 17.22 0.50
CA ALA A 18 -12.46 16.10 -0.15
C ALA A 18 -11.47 15.06 -0.72
N ILE A 19 -10.37 15.51 -1.35
CA ILE A 19 -9.34 14.63 -1.88
C ILE A 19 -8.65 13.84 -0.76
N ILE A 20 -8.14 14.50 0.29
CA ILE A 20 -7.41 13.80 1.36
C ILE A 20 -8.31 12.84 2.12
N VAL A 21 -9.55 13.23 2.44
CA VAL A 21 -10.52 12.37 3.12
C VAL A 21 -10.88 11.15 2.25
N SER A 22 -11.09 11.36 0.95
CA SER A 22 -11.35 10.24 0.03
C SER A 22 -10.19 9.26 -0.05
N CYS A 23 -8.95 9.76 -0.15
CA CYS A 23 -7.77 8.90 -0.19
C CYS A 23 -7.52 8.18 1.16
N MET A 24 -7.76 8.85 2.30
CA MET A 24 -7.65 8.23 3.62
C MET A 24 -8.68 7.12 3.82
N LEU A 25 -9.94 7.39 3.49
CA LEU A 25 -11.01 6.39 3.63
C LEU A 25 -10.84 5.26 2.63
N GLY A 26 -10.44 5.55 1.39
CA GLY A 26 -10.15 4.54 0.38
C GLY A 26 -9.07 3.57 0.84
N PHE A 27 -7.93 4.09 1.27
CA PHE A 27 -6.82 3.29 1.78
C PHE A 27 -7.19 2.50 3.05
N ALA A 28 -7.97 3.12 3.97
CA ALA A 28 -8.45 2.41 5.16
C ALA A 28 -9.38 1.24 4.78
N LEU A 29 -10.26 1.42 3.80
CA LEU A 29 -11.19 0.39 3.33
C LEU A 29 -10.47 -0.72 2.54
N ASP A 30 -9.43 -0.38 1.73
CA ASP A 30 -8.56 -1.37 1.08
C ASP A 30 -7.91 -2.29 2.12
N LEU A 31 -7.24 -1.69 3.10
CA LEU A 31 -6.58 -2.47 4.14
C LEU A 31 -7.57 -3.22 5.04
N TYR A 32 -8.74 -2.64 5.33
CA TYR A 32 -9.80 -3.32 6.07
C TYR A 32 -10.18 -4.66 5.43
N ASP A 33 -10.41 -4.68 4.12
CA ASP A 33 -10.83 -5.89 3.41
C ASP A 33 -9.74 -6.99 3.43
N VAL A 34 -8.47 -6.60 3.42
CA VAL A 34 -7.36 -7.56 3.54
C VAL A 34 -7.21 -8.04 4.99
N LEU A 35 -7.31 -7.12 5.96
CA LEU A 35 -7.07 -7.42 7.38
C LEU A 35 -8.23 -8.13 8.06
N ILE A 36 -9.44 -8.10 7.50
CA ILE A 36 -10.58 -8.84 8.07
C ILE A 36 -10.49 -10.34 7.79
N MET A 37 -9.86 -10.75 6.68
CA MET A 37 -9.79 -12.15 6.26
C MET A 37 -9.23 -13.12 7.32
N PRO A 38 -8.14 -12.80 8.05
CA PRO A 38 -7.65 -13.66 9.15
C PRO A 38 -8.69 -14.01 10.21
N PHE A 39 -9.59 -13.06 10.54
CA PHE A 39 -10.65 -13.28 11.51
C PHE A 39 -11.76 -14.21 10.99
N LEU A 40 -11.91 -14.30 9.67
CA LEU A 40 -12.97 -15.08 9.02
C LEU A 40 -12.53 -16.49 8.63
N MET A 41 -11.22 -16.77 8.53
CA MET A 41 -10.68 -18.03 8.02
C MET A 41 -11.29 -19.26 8.66
N GLY A 42 -11.41 -19.27 9.99
CA GLY A 42 -11.98 -20.41 10.73
C GLY A 42 -13.46 -20.65 10.43
N SER A 43 -14.25 -19.58 10.30
CA SER A 43 -15.67 -19.66 9.95
C SER A 43 -15.87 -20.11 8.49
N ILE A 44 -15.08 -19.56 7.56
CA ILE A 44 -15.11 -19.94 6.14
C ILE A 44 -14.75 -21.42 5.97
N GLN A 45 -13.67 -21.90 6.63
CA GLN A 45 -13.29 -23.31 6.60
C GLN A 45 -14.43 -24.24 6.96
N LYS A 46 -15.05 -23.98 8.11
CA LYS A 46 -16.11 -24.84 8.63
C LYS A 46 -17.40 -24.72 7.81
N SER A 47 -17.74 -23.50 7.33
CA SER A 47 -18.96 -23.24 6.57
C SER A 47 -18.92 -23.85 5.16
N LEU A 48 -17.79 -23.76 4.48
CA LEU A 48 -17.62 -24.25 3.10
C LEU A 48 -16.98 -25.66 3.03
N GLY A 49 -16.58 -26.26 4.16
CA GLY A 49 -15.93 -27.57 4.20
C GLY A 49 -14.56 -27.60 3.50
N ILE A 50 -13.78 -26.50 3.55
CA ILE A 50 -12.51 -26.36 2.84
C ILE A 50 -11.31 -26.34 3.79
N SER A 51 -10.12 -26.67 3.30
CA SER A 51 -8.90 -26.70 4.11
C SER A 51 -8.38 -25.29 4.44
N LEU A 52 -7.54 -25.18 5.47
CA LEU A 52 -6.86 -23.92 5.82
C LEU A 52 -5.99 -23.43 4.64
N ALA A 53 -5.33 -24.33 3.94
CA ALA A 53 -4.53 -23.99 2.76
C ALA A 53 -5.38 -23.36 1.66
N GLN A 54 -6.59 -23.89 1.42
CA GLN A 54 -7.52 -23.32 0.46
C GLN A 54 -7.99 -21.92 0.88
N VAL A 55 -8.36 -21.70 2.14
CA VAL A 55 -8.76 -20.34 2.61
C VAL A 55 -7.58 -19.36 2.52
N SER A 56 -6.38 -19.79 2.89
CA SER A 56 -5.18 -18.96 2.77
C SER A 56 -4.86 -18.59 1.32
N SER A 57 -5.04 -19.54 0.38
CA SER A 57 -4.83 -19.27 -1.04
C SER A 57 -5.80 -18.24 -1.61
N VAL A 58 -7.00 -18.12 -1.06
CA VAL A 58 -7.96 -17.06 -1.43
C VAL A 58 -7.38 -15.67 -1.16
N THR A 59 -6.71 -15.48 -0.02
CA THR A 59 -6.03 -14.21 0.28
C THR A 59 -4.88 -13.94 -0.70
N SER A 60 -4.10 -14.96 -1.04
CA SER A 60 -3.03 -14.82 -2.03
C SER A 60 -3.58 -14.46 -3.42
N LEU A 61 -4.69 -15.06 -3.83
CA LEU A 61 -5.36 -14.72 -5.10
C LEU A 61 -5.87 -13.28 -5.12
N THR A 62 -6.38 -12.77 -3.99
CA THR A 62 -6.75 -11.36 -3.87
C THR A 62 -5.54 -10.44 -4.09
N LEU A 63 -4.39 -10.77 -3.49
CA LEU A 63 -3.17 -9.98 -3.67
C LEU A 63 -2.61 -10.08 -5.10
N ILE A 64 -2.68 -11.23 -5.74
CA ILE A 64 -2.32 -11.39 -7.16
C ILE A 64 -3.24 -10.54 -8.04
N GLY A 65 -4.55 -10.58 -7.78
CA GLY A 65 -5.53 -9.72 -8.44
C GLY A 65 -5.16 -8.25 -8.33
N SER A 66 -4.68 -7.81 -7.15
CA SER A 66 -4.31 -6.41 -6.95
C SER A 66 -3.11 -5.96 -7.80
N VAL A 67 -2.18 -6.85 -8.13
CA VAL A 67 -1.08 -6.53 -9.06
C VAL A 67 -1.62 -6.23 -10.46
N ILE A 68 -2.54 -7.06 -10.94
CA ILE A 68 -3.21 -6.84 -12.24
C ILE A 68 -4.04 -5.55 -12.20
N GLY A 69 -4.76 -5.32 -11.09
CA GLY A 69 -5.53 -4.11 -10.85
C GLY A 69 -4.68 -2.84 -10.86
N GLY A 70 -3.50 -2.89 -10.23
CA GLY A 70 -2.53 -1.78 -10.25
C GLY A 70 -2.11 -1.39 -11.67
N ALA A 71 -1.85 -2.38 -12.52
CA ALA A 71 -1.53 -2.13 -13.94
C ALA A 71 -2.75 -1.58 -14.70
N LEU A 72 -3.93 -2.21 -14.54
CA LEU A 72 -5.16 -1.86 -15.25
C LEU A 72 -5.67 -0.46 -14.89
N PHE A 73 -5.89 -0.21 -13.59
CA PHE A 73 -6.43 1.06 -13.13
C PHE A 73 -5.40 2.19 -13.15
N GLY A 74 -4.11 1.85 -13.04
CA GLY A 74 -3.04 2.80 -13.32
C GLY A 74 -3.11 3.29 -14.77
N TYR A 75 -3.23 2.37 -15.73
CA TYR A 75 -3.44 2.68 -17.15
C TYR A 75 -4.71 3.53 -17.35
N LEU A 76 -5.83 3.13 -16.76
CA LEU A 76 -7.06 3.90 -16.83
C LEU A 76 -6.87 5.32 -16.24
N GLY A 77 -6.17 5.45 -15.11
CA GLY A 77 -5.89 6.74 -14.49
C GLY A 77 -5.11 7.70 -15.40
N ASP A 78 -4.22 7.19 -16.23
CA ASP A 78 -3.49 8.02 -17.21
C ASP A 78 -4.34 8.39 -18.43
N HIS A 79 -5.34 7.58 -18.80
CA HIS A 79 -6.12 7.77 -20.02
C HIS A 79 -7.49 8.42 -19.83
N VAL A 80 -8.21 8.05 -18.76
CA VAL A 80 -9.59 8.53 -18.51
C VAL A 80 -9.70 9.51 -17.33
N GLY A 81 -8.61 9.63 -16.54
CA GLY A 81 -8.56 10.52 -15.39
C GLY A 81 -8.47 9.77 -14.05
N ARG A 82 -7.87 10.45 -13.07
CA ARG A 82 -7.58 9.86 -11.76
C ARG A 82 -8.86 9.56 -10.98
N LYS A 83 -9.80 10.51 -10.97
CA LYS A 83 -11.11 10.37 -10.30
C LYS A 83 -11.92 9.22 -10.87
N GLN A 84 -12.00 9.11 -12.20
CA GLN A 84 -12.78 8.06 -12.85
C GLN A 84 -12.15 6.67 -12.60
N ALA A 85 -10.83 6.55 -12.71
CA ALA A 85 -10.13 5.30 -12.41
C ALA A 85 -10.37 4.86 -10.96
N LEU A 86 -10.28 5.80 -10.00
CA LEU A 86 -10.55 5.54 -8.59
C LEU A 86 -11.99 5.07 -8.35
N GLN A 87 -12.98 5.72 -8.99
CA GLN A 87 -14.39 5.34 -8.86
C GLN A 87 -14.65 3.92 -9.39
N LEU A 88 -14.10 3.59 -10.55
CA LEU A 88 -14.25 2.27 -11.16
C LEU A 88 -13.55 1.19 -10.31
N ALA A 89 -12.38 1.49 -9.75
CA ALA A 89 -11.66 0.61 -8.84
C ALA A 89 -12.48 0.33 -7.58
N LEU A 90 -13.01 1.37 -6.92
CA LEU A 90 -13.85 1.23 -5.73
C LEU A 90 -15.15 0.48 -6.01
N LEU A 91 -15.77 0.69 -7.18
CA LEU A 91 -16.97 -0.02 -7.59
C LEU A 91 -16.68 -1.52 -7.77
N MET A 92 -15.60 -1.87 -8.47
CA MET A 92 -15.19 -3.25 -8.68
C MET A 92 -14.83 -3.94 -7.36
N PHE A 93 -14.09 -3.26 -6.49
CA PHE A 93 -13.76 -3.71 -5.15
C PHE A 93 -15.03 -4.00 -4.34
N ALA A 94 -15.91 -3.02 -4.20
CA ALA A 94 -17.14 -3.16 -3.40
C ALA A 94 -18.06 -4.25 -3.94
N ALA A 95 -18.28 -4.30 -5.25
CA ALA A 95 -19.08 -5.33 -5.89
C ALA A 95 -18.49 -6.73 -5.68
N GLY A 96 -17.17 -6.88 -5.83
CA GLY A 96 -16.48 -8.13 -5.58
C GLY A 96 -16.55 -8.59 -4.13
N SER A 97 -16.42 -7.67 -3.17
CA SER A 97 -16.53 -7.99 -1.73
C SER A 97 -17.96 -8.39 -1.36
N ILE A 98 -18.98 -7.65 -1.82
CA ILE A 98 -20.39 -8.03 -1.63
C ILE A 98 -20.67 -9.40 -2.25
N ALA A 99 -20.26 -9.62 -3.50
CA ALA A 99 -20.47 -10.90 -4.19
C ALA A 99 -19.77 -12.05 -3.44
N SER A 100 -18.58 -11.82 -2.86
CA SER A 100 -17.85 -12.81 -2.06
C SER A 100 -18.63 -13.31 -0.85
N ALA A 101 -19.52 -12.48 -0.29
CA ALA A 101 -20.41 -12.90 0.81
C ALA A 101 -21.43 -13.98 0.41
N PHE A 102 -21.71 -14.12 -0.88
CA PHE A 102 -22.63 -15.12 -1.43
C PHE A 102 -21.91 -16.34 -2.01
N ALA A 103 -20.62 -16.48 -1.78
CA ALA A 103 -19.86 -17.65 -2.24
C ALA A 103 -20.40 -18.95 -1.61
N TRP A 104 -20.46 -20.02 -2.45
CA TRP A 104 -20.98 -21.34 -2.08
C TRP A 104 -19.93 -22.45 -2.17
N SER A 105 -18.74 -22.14 -2.63
CA SER A 105 -17.64 -23.09 -2.79
C SER A 105 -16.29 -22.37 -2.72
N TYR A 106 -15.20 -23.17 -2.61
CA TYR A 106 -13.85 -22.63 -2.72
C TYR A 106 -13.63 -21.82 -4.01
N TRP A 107 -14.03 -22.37 -5.16
CA TRP A 107 -13.78 -21.72 -6.45
C TRP A 107 -14.59 -20.44 -6.63
N SER A 108 -15.85 -20.42 -6.18
CA SER A 108 -16.65 -19.19 -6.22
C SER A 108 -16.03 -18.09 -5.36
N LEU A 109 -15.59 -18.43 -4.14
CA LEU A 109 -14.93 -17.48 -3.26
C LEU A 109 -13.59 -17.01 -3.84
N ALA A 110 -12.78 -17.92 -4.38
CA ALA A 110 -11.48 -17.62 -4.97
C ALA A 110 -11.57 -16.65 -6.15
N ILE A 111 -12.49 -16.91 -7.09
CA ILE A 111 -12.71 -16.05 -8.26
C ILE A 111 -13.23 -14.68 -7.83
N LEU A 112 -14.20 -14.62 -6.93
CA LEU A 112 -14.78 -13.35 -6.47
C LEU A 112 -13.75 -12.52 -5.69
N ARG A 113 -12.92 -13.15 -4.88
CA ARG A 113 -11.83 -12.49 -4.17
C ARG A 113 -10.71 -12.04 -5.08
N PHE A 114 -10.42 -12.78 -6.16
CA PHE A 114 -9.50 -12.33 -7.20
C PHE A 114 -10.02 -11.06 -7.90
N VAL A 115 -11.31 -11.03 -8.25
CA VAL A 115 -11.95 -9.83 -8.83
C VAL A 115 -11.94 -8.66 -7.84
N THR A 116 -12.24 -8.91 -6.56
CA THR A 116 -12.10 -7.91 -5.49
C THR A 116 -10.68 -7.34 -5.47
N GLY A 117 -9.68 -8.23 -5.55
CA GLY A 117 -8.27 -7.85 -5.63
C GLY A 117 -7.95 -6.92 -6.79
N ILE A 118 -8.49 -7.18 -7.99
CA ILE A 118 -8.30 -6.26 -9.13
C ILE A 118 -8.81 -4.86 -8.77
N GLY A 119 -9.98 -4.74 -8.14
CA GLY A 119 -10.50 -3.45 -7.67
C GLY A 119 -9.57 -2.77 -6.65
N LEU A 120 -9.12 -3.52 -5.63
CA LEU A 120 -8.19 -3.05 -4.61
C LEU A 120 -6.89 -2.47 -5.20
N GLY A 121 -6.37 -3.12 -6.27
CA GLY A 121 -5.13 -2.69 -6.91
C GLY A 121 -5.19 -1.29 -7.53
N GLY A 122 -6.36 -0.82 -7.92
CA GLY A 122 -6.53 0.51 -8.55
C GLY A 122 -6.71 1.66 -7.57
N GLU A 123 -7.17 1.38 -6.37
CA GLU A 123 -7.58 2.40 -5.40
C GLU A 123 -6.40 3.25 -4.93
N TRP A 124 -5.40 2.61 -4.34
CA TRP A 124 -4.30 3.31 -3.72
C TRP A 124 -3.51 4.19 -4.70
N GLY A 125 -3.18 3.66 -5.87
CA GLY A 125 -2.35 4.37 -6.83
C GLY A 125 -3.05 5.59 -7.43
N ALA A 126 -4.30 5.44 -7.87
CA ALA A 126 -5.09 6.56 -8.42
C ALA A 126 -5.33 7.64 -7.36
N GLY A 127 -5.64 7.24 -6.11
CA GLY A 127 -5.82 8.15 -4.99
C GLY A 127 -4.55 8.91 -4.64
N MET A 128 -3.41 8.22 -4.50
CA MET A 128 -2.13 8.85 -4.16
C MET A 128 -1.64 9.82 -5.25
N VAL A 129 -1.82 9.47 -6.54
CA VAL A 129 -1.47 10.37 -7.63
C VAL A 129 -2.33 11.62 -7.61
N LEU A 130 -3.65 11.47 -7.48
CA LEU A 130 -4.57 12.62 -7.39
C LEU A 130 -4.24 13.52 -6.19
N PHE A 131 -3.98 12.92 -5.02
CA PHE A 131 -3.55 13.65 -3.84
C PHE A 131 -2.28 14.48 -4.12
N ASN A 132 -1.23 13.85 -4.67
CA ASN A 132 0.04 14.53 -4.93
C ASN A 132 -0.06 15.62 -6.01
N GLU A 133 -0.96 15.46 -6.99
CA GLU A 133 -1.25 16.47 -8.02
C GLU A 133 -2.05 17.67 -7.49
N ALA A 134 -2.84 17.49 -6.42
CA ALA A 134 -3.66 18.53 -5.82
C ALA A 134 -3.02 19.20 -4.58
N TRP A 135 -1.97 18.62 -4.01
CA TRP A 135 -1.40 19.07 -2.75
C TRP A 135 -0.16 19.94 -2.94
N ASN A 136 0.07 20.84 -1.98
CA ASN A 136 1.25 21.72 -2.01
C ASN A 136 2.53 20.90 -1.91
N LYS A 137 3.49 21.19 -2.78
CA LYS A 137 4.77 20.49 -2.89
C LYS A 137 5.58 20.46 -1.59
N GLU A 138 5.47 21.51 -0.78
CA GLU A 138 6.17 21.65 0.51
C GLU A 138 5.60 20.78 1.63
N ARG A 139 4.36 20.26 1.45
CA ARG A 139 3.62 19.50 2.48
C ARG A 139 3.06 18.17 1.98
N ARG A 140 3.58 17.65 0.87
CA ARG A 140 3.15 16.36 0.32
C ARG A 140 3.50 15.20 1.26
N GLY A 141 4.65 15.26 1.92
CA GLY A 141 5.10 14.22 2.83
C GLY A 141 4.17 14.03 4.02
N ILE A 142 3.82 15.12 4.69
CA ILE A 142 2.90 15.04 5.83
C ILE A 142 1.48 14.64 5.40
N GLY A 143 1.00 15.12 4.27
CA GLY A 143 -0.31 14.71 3.74
C GLY A 143 -0.35 13.24 3.34
N SER A 144 0.70 12.73 2.69
CA SER A 144 0.86 11.29 2.40
C SER A 144 0.91 10.46 3.68
N ALA A 145 1.57 10.96 4.72
CA ALA A 145 1.65 10.30 6.03
C ALA A 145 0.27 10.21 6.71
N PHE A 146 -0.59 11.21 6.56
CA PHE A 146 -1.98 11.15 7.03
C PHE A 146 -2.77 10.05 6.32
N ILE A 147 -2.65 9.96 5.00
CA ILE A 147 -3.32 8.91 4.21
C ILE A 147 -2.86 7.54 4.68
N GLN A 148 -1.55 7.31 4.77
CA GLN A 148 -0.98 6.02 5.18
C GLN A 148 -1.24 5.70 6.65
N GLY A 149 -1.30 6.71 7.51
CA GLY A 149 -1.67 6.58 8.93
C GLY A 149 -3.10 6.05 9.15
N SER A 150 -3.99 6.19 8.16
CA SER A 150 -5.35 5.61 8.23
C SER A 150 -5.37 4.07 8.27
N ALA A 151 -4.24 3.41 8.03
CA ALA A 151 -4.05 1.98 8.26
C ALA A 151 -4.43 1.54 9.69
N VAL A 152 -4.25 2.42 10.68
CA VAL A 152 -4.67 2.14 12.07
C VAL A 152 -6.19 1.97 12.17
N LEU A 153 -6.95 2.79 11.43
CA LEU A 153 -8.41 2.69 11.38
C LEU A 153 -8.83 1.37 10.72
N ALA A 154 -8.13 0.95 9.67
CA ALA A 154 -8.37 -0.32 9.00
C ALA A 154 -8.18 -1.51 9.94
N ALA A 155 -7.06 -1.56 10.66
CA ALA A 155 -6.76 -2.64 11.59
C ALA A 155 -7.77 -2.72 12.75
N ALA A 156 -8.13 -1.56 13.33
CA ALA A 156 -9.11 -1.48 14.40
C ALA A 156 -10.50 -1.93 13.93
N SER A 157 -10.99 -1.41 12.80
CA SER A 157 -12.30 -1.77 12.26
C SER A 157 -12.37 -3.24 11.83
N ALA A 158 -11.32 -3.78 11.20
CA ALA A 158 -11.26 -5.18 10.80
C ALA A 158 -11.34 -6.14 12.01
N SER A 159 -10.64 -5.83 13.11
CA SER A 159 -10.68 -6.63 14.32
C SER A 159 -12.05 -6.56 14.99
N ILE A 160 -12.63 -5.36 15.14
CA ILE A 160 -13.95 -5.16 15.77
C ILE A 160 -15.04 -5.88 14.96
N VAL A 161 -15.11 -5.63 13.66
CA VAL A 161 -16.16 -6.20 12.80
C VAL A 161 -15.95 -7.71 12.64
N GLY A 162 -14.70 -8.16 12.44
CA GLY A 162 -14.39 -9.58 12.29
C GLY A 162 -14.79 -10.41 13.51
N VAL A 163 -14.43 -9.93 14.71
CA VAL A 163 -14.83 -10.59 15.97
C VAL A 163 -16.34 -10.49 16.18
N TRP A 164 -16.92 -9.29 16.06
CA TRP A 164 -18.37 -9.11 16.24
C TRP A 164 -19.17 -10.02 15.31
N ALA A 165 -18.86 -10.06 14.03
CA ALA A 165 -19.62 -10.83 13.06
C ALA A 165 -19.50 -12.34 13.32
N THR A 166 -18.32 -12.84 13.69
CA THR A 166 -18.10 -14.28 13.93
C THR A 166 -18.60 -14.76 15.29
N THR A 167 -18.82 -13.87 16.26
CA THR A 167 -19.33 -14.23 17.58
C THR A 167 -20.84 -13.99 17.74
N SER A 168 -21.41 -12.98 17.03
CA SER A 168 -22.81 -12.60 17.16
C SER A 168 -23.76 -13.32 16.19
N TYR A 169 -23.23 -13.93 15.15
CA TYR A 169 -24.01 -14.62 14.12
C TYR A 169 -23.63 -16.09 14.01
N SER A 170 -24.46 -16.88 13.32
CA SER A 170 -24.16 -18.28 13.04
C SER A 170 -22.89 -18.46 12.23
N LEU A 171 -22.31 -19.66 12.30
CA LEU A 171 -21.10 -20.01 11.55
C LEU A 171 -21.19 -19.71 10.05
N GLU A 172 -22.39 -19.88 9.48
CA GLU A 172 -22.63 -19.63 8.05
C GLU A 172 -22.74 -18.13 7.73
N TRP A 173 -23.43 -17.35 8.57
CA TRP A 173 -23.73 -15.95 8.28
C TRP A 173 -22.66 -14.98 8.79
N GLY A 174 -21.93 -15.32 9.85
CA GLY A 174 -20.94 -14.42 10.45
C GLY A 174 -19.90 -13.91 9.45
N TRP A 175 -19.22 -14.80 8.73
CA TRP A 175 -18.23 -14.41 7.74
C TRP A 175 -18.84 -13.69 6.52
N ARG A 176 -20.10 -14.07 6.14
CA ARG A 176 -20.81 -13.40 5.03
C ARG A 176 -21.16 -11.96 5.38
N ILE A 177 -21.69 -11.72 6.58
CA ILE A 177 -21.98 -10.36 7.06
C ILE A 177 -20.70 -9.52 7.14
N ALA A 178 -19.60 -10.08 7.62
CA ALA A 178 -18.32 -9.41 7.65
C ALA A 178 -17.84 -9.01 6.24
N LEU A 179 -17.99 -9.88 5.24
CA LEU A 179 -17.65 -9.54 3.85
C LEU A 179 -18.62 -8.52 3.22
N LEU A 180 -19.90 -8.53 3.60
CA LEU A 180 -20.84 -7.51 3.15
C LEU A 180 -20.45 -6.11 3.61
N THR A 181 -19.85 -5.96 4.80
CA THR A 181 -19.30 -4.65 5.22
C THR A 181 -18.16 -4.18 4.35
N GLY A 182 -17.43 -5.08 3.68
CA GLY A 182 -16.45 -4.79 2.64
C GLY A 182 -17.06 -4.13 1.38
N GLY A 183 -18.40 -4.06 1.27
CA GLY A 183 -19.11 -3.27 0.28
C GLY A 183 -19.22 -1.77 0.60
N SER A 184 -18.81 -1.34 1.79
CA SER A 184 -18.85 0.07 2.23
C SER A 184 -18.14 1.06 1.29
N PRO A 185 -17.11 0.69 0.49
CA PRO A 185 -16.51 1.59 -0.52
C PRO A 185 -17.51 2.14 -1.54
N ILE A 186 -18.68 1.53 -1.70
CA ILE A 186 -19.76 2.09 -2.56
C ILE A 186 -20.23 3.47 -2.05
N LEU A 187 -20.32 3.65 -0.73
CA LEU A 187 -20.68 4.93 -0.12
C LEU A 187 -19.58 5.98 -0.37
N LEU A 188 -18.32 5.56 -0.25
CA LEU A 188 -17.19 6.42 -0.58
C LEU A 188 -17.17 6.80 -2.07
N MET A 189 -17.50 5.87 -2.96
CA MET A 189 -17.60 6.14 -4.39
C MET A 189 -18.66 7.23 -4.71
N ILE A 190 -19.82 7.19 -4.02
CA ILE A 190 -20.86 8.21 -4.14
C ILE A 190 -20.35 9.58 -3.65
N PHE A 191 -19.63 9.60 -2.51
CA PHE A 191 -19.00 10.81 -1.99
C PHE A 191 -17.97 11.39 -2.97
N ILE A 192 -17.09 10.55 -3.51
CA ILE A 192 -16.09 10.94 -4.51
C ILE A 192 -16.76 11.52 -5.75
N ARG A 193 -17.84 10.89 -6.22
CA ARG A 193 -18.57 11.40 -7.38
C ARG A 193 -19.09 12.82 -7.16
N SER A 194 -19.60 13.11 -5.97
CA SER A 194 -20.30 14.36 -5.66
C SER A 194 -19.35 15.51 -5.29
N PHE A 195 -18.26 15.23 -4.57
CA PHE A 195 -17.46 16.26 -3.92
C PHE A 195 -16.00 16.32 -4.36
N MET A 196 -15.43 15.22 -4.88
CA MET A 196 -14.02 15.19 -5.25
C MET A 196 -13.84 15.70 -6.70
N PRO A 197 -12.97 16.71 -6.94
CA PRO A 197 -12.64 17.14 -8.29
C PRO A 197 -11.70 16.15 -8.99
N GLU A 198 -11.64 16.22 -10.32
CA GLU A 198 -10.60 15.56 -11.11
C GLU A 198 -9.29 16.32 -10.98
N SER A 199 -8.18 15.65 -11.24
CA SER A 199 -6.86 16.28 -11.29
C SER A 199 -6.80 17.39 -12.34
N LYS A 200 -6.60 18.63 -11.88
CA LYS A 200 -6.44 19.79 -12.77
C LYS A 200 -5.20 19.66 -13.65
N ALA A 201 -4.14 19.05 -13.09
CA ALA A 201 -2.92 18.73 -13.83
C ALA A 201 -3.22 17.78 -15.01
N TRP A 202 -3.96 16.71 -14.73
CA TRP A 202 -4.35 15.75 -15.75
C TRP A 202 -5.29 16.37 -16.79
N GLN A 203 -6.26 17.19 -16.37
CA GLN A 203 -7.19 17.88 -17.29
C GLN A 203 -6.44 18.77 -18.29
N GLN A 204 -5.46 19.54 -17.81
CA GLN A 204 -4.62 20.38 -18.67
C GLN A 204 -3.78 19.53 -19.63
N PHE A 205 -3.17 18.47 -19.12
CA PHE A 205 -2.41 17.53 -19.93
C PHE A 205 -3.27 16.87 -21.03
N ASP A 206 -4.46 16.38 -20.66
CA ASP A 206 -5.40 15.74 -21.59
C ASP A 206 -5.89 16.72 -22.67
N ALA A 207 -6.16 17.97 -22.28
CA ALA A 207 -6.53 19.03 -23.25
C ALA A 207 -5.42 19.30 -24.26
N LEU A 208 -4.13 19.37 -23.82
CA LEU A 208 -2.99 19.53 -24.72
C LEU A 208 -2.78 18.31 -25.61
N ARG A 209 -2.97 17.10 -25.07
CA ARG A 209 -2.91 15.84 -25.81
C ARG A 209 -3.95 15.79 -26.92
N LYS A 210 -5.21 16.12 -26.60
CA LYS A 210 -6.32 16.13 -27.56
C LYS A 210 -6.14 17.16 -28.69
N ARG A 211 -5.48 18.28 -28.39
CA ARG A 211 -5.12 19.30 -29.40
C ARG A 211 -3.90 18.92 -30.25
N GLY A 212 -3.26 17.79 -29.99
CA GLY A 212 -2.03 17.40 -30.67
C GLY A 212 -0.82 18.28 -30.38
N ALA A 213 -0.90 19.15 -29.35
CA ALA A 213 0.13 20.11 -28.98
C ALA A 213 1.35 19.46 -28.33
N ILE A 214 1.22 18.23 -27.84
CA ILE A 214 2.29 17.49 -27.15
C ILE A 214 2.45 16.09 -27.74
N GLU A 215 3.70 15.66 -27.89
CA GLU A 215 4.03 14.25 -28.12
C GLU A 215 4.38 13.60 -26.80
N THR A 216 3.66 12.53 -26.46
CA THR A 216 3.91 11.75 -25.25
C THR A 216 4.53 10.40 -25.59
N ALA A 217 5.38 9.88 -24.72
CA ALA A 217 5.91 8.52 -24.87
C ALA A 217 4.78 7.48 -24.87
N ALA A 218 3.72 7.76 -24.08
CA ALA A 218 2.51 6.94 -23.99
C ALA A 218 1.64 6.99 -25.25
N ALA A 219 1.73 8.02 -26.07
CA ALA A 219 0.95 8.09 -27.33
C ALA A 219 1.39 7.04 -28.36
N LYS A 220 2.63 6.55 -28.27
CA LYS A 220 3.20 5.54 -29.18
C LYS A 220 3.19 4.12 -28.63
N THR A 221 2.95 3.93 -27.33
CA THR A 221 2.97 2.61 -26.66
C THR A 221 2.09 2.64 -25.41
N ASN A 222 1.70 1.43 -24.92
CA ASN A 222 1.03 1.27 -23.63
C ASN A 222 1.87 1.91 -22.51
N THR A 223 1.22 2.62 -21.56
CA THR A 223 1.87 3.34 -20.44
C THR A 223 2.72 2.42 -19.57
N LEU A 224 2.29 1.16 -19.38
CA LEU A 224 3.08 0.16 -18.65
C LEU A 224 4.39 -0.16 -19.37
N VAL A 225 4.38 -0.26 -20.70
CA VAL A 225 5.59 -0.46 -21.49
C VAL A 225 6.44 0.80 -21.52
N ALA A 226 5.81 1.96 -21.58
CA ALA A 226 6.49 3.26 -21.63
C ALA A 226 7.33 3.54 -20.36
N MET A 227 6.85 3.11 -19.17
CA MET A 227 7.63 3.27 -17.93
C MET A 227 8.91 2.42 -17.89
N PHE A 228 9.01 1.37 -18.73
CA PHE A 228 10.19 0.51 -18.85
C PHE A 228 11.01 0.82 -20.11
N ARG A 229 10.94 2.04 -20.67
CA ARG A 229 11.70 2.44 -21.84
C ARG A 229 12.57 3.68 -21.60
N GLY A 230 13.68 3.75 -22.34
CA GLY A 230 14.57 4.91 -22.32
C GLY A 230 15.07 5.26 -20.91
N PRO A 231 15.08 6.55 -20.56
CA PRO A 231 15.59 7.02 -19.26
C PRO A 231 14.82 6.51 -18.05
N LEU A 232 13.56 6.08 -18.24
CA LEU A 232 12.73 5.56 -17.15
C LEU A 232 13.06 4.12 -16.78
N LEU A 233 13.64 3.33 -17.69
CA LEU A 233 13.94 1.91 -17.44
C LEU A 233 14.76 1.67 -16.15
N PRO A 234 15.96 2.27 -15.96
CA PRO A 234 16.74 2.03 -14.76
C PRO A 234 16.02 2.51 -13.50
N ILE A 235 15.31 3.63 -13.58
CA ILE A 235 14.55 4.18 -12.45
C ILE A 235 13.39 3.24 -12.08
N SER A 236 12.65 2.74 -13.06
CA SER A 236 11.53 1.81 -12.81
C SER A 236 11.99 0.49 -12.21
N ILE A 237 13.13 -0.04 -12.65
CA ILE A 237 13.74 -1.23 -12.05
C ILE A 237 14.14 -0.96 -10.60
N MET A 238 14.81 0.17 -10.32
CA MET A 238 15.18 0.53 -8.95
C MET A 238 13.95 0.72 -8.05
N CYS A 239 12.91 1.40 -8.53
CA CYS A 239 11.66 1.58 -7.79
C CYS A 239 10.95 0.25 -7.51
N LEU A 240 10.95 -0.70 -8.45
CA LEU A 240 10.40 -2.05 -8.25
C LEU A 240 11.16 -2.80 -7.16
N PHE A 241 12.48 -2.90 -7.26
CA PHE A 241 13.29 -3.58 -6.24
C PHE A 241 13.14 -2.91 -4.87
N TRP A 242 13.09 -1.58 -4.84
CA TRP A 242 12.85 -0.81 -3.63
C TRP A 242 11.54 -1.17 -2.96
N MET A 243 10.44 -1.22 -3.74
CA MET A 243 9.10 -1.52 -3.21
C MET A 243 8.91 -3.00 -2.88
N MET A 244 9.47 -3.90 -3.69
CA MET A 244 9.46 -5.34 -3.42
C MET A 244 10.19 -5.66 -2.12
N ALA A 245 11.38 -5.08 -1.93
CA ALA A 245 12.16 -5.23 -0.72
C ALA A 245 11.42 -4.68 0.51
N TYR A 246 10.82 -3.49 0.40
CA TYR A 246 10.01 -2.90 1.46
C TYR A 246 8.86 -3.83 1.88
N MET A 247 8.05 -4.28 0.93
CA MET A 247 6.87 -5.12 1.21
C MET A 247 7.25 -6.51 1.73
N PHE A 248 8.34 -7.08 1.24
CA PHE A 248 8.85 -8.35 1.76
C PHE A 248 9.27 -8.24 3.23
N CYS A 249 9.97 -7.16 3.61
CA CYS A 249 10.31 -6.87 5.00
C CYS A 249 9.06 -6.70 5.87
N TYR A 250 8.10 -5.92 5.39
CA TYR A 250 6.86 -5.66 6.12
C TYR A 250 6.11 -6.95 6.45
N TYR A 251 5.78 -7.75 5.43
CA TYR A 251 5.04 -9.00 5.62
C TYR A 251 5.84 -10.08 6.35
N GLY A 252 7.16 -10.13 6.16
CA GLY A 252 8.05 -11.07 6.83
C GLY A 252 8.13 -10.88 8.34
N ILE A 253 7.84 -9.69 8.83
CA ILE A 253 7.87 -9.38 10.27
C ILE A 253 6.45 -9.29 10.84
N VAL A 254 5.55 -8.51 10.22
CA VAL A 254 4.24 -8.22 10.82
C VAL A 254 3.39 -9.48 11.02
N VAL A 255 3.49 -10.43 10.11
CA VAL A 255 2.70 -11.68 10.16
C VAL A 255 3.15 -12.60 11.29
N PHE A 256 4.46 -12.66 11.54
CA PHE A 256 5.03 -13.64 12.46
C PHE A 256 5.35 -13.10 13.85
N MET A 257 5.42 -11.78 14.03
CA MET A 257 5.80 -11.18 15.31
C MET A 257 4.88 -11.61 16.47
N PRO A 258 3.53 -11.62 16.33
CA PRO A 258 2.68 -12.11 17.42
C PRO A 258 2.89 -13.59 17.73
N THR A 259 3.11 -14.42 16.71
CA THR A 259 3.37 -15.87 16.88
C THR A 259 4.72 -16.11 17.55
N LEU A 260 5.74 -15.35 17.17
CA LEU A 260 7.06 -15.39 17.82
C LEU A 260 6.94 -15.07 19.31
N MET A 261 6.27 -13.97 19.66
CA MET A 261 6.06 -13.57 21.05
C MET A 261 5.33 -14.63 21.88
N GLN A 262 4.22 -15.17 21.34
CA GLN A 262 3.39 -16.12 22.09
C GLN A 262 3.97 -17.52 22.17
N ARG A 263 4.40 -18.09 21.02
CA ARG A 263 4.74 -19.51 20.92
C ARG A 263 6.20 -19.82 21.18
N THR A 264 7.07 -18.86 20.89
CA THR A 264 8.53 -19.08 21.01
C THR A 264 9.09 -18.42 22.27
N LEU A 265 8.57 -17.24 22.63
CA LEU A 265 9.09 -16.43 23.73
C LEU A 265 8.19 -16.46 24.98
N ASP A 266 7.19 -17.32 24.99
CA ASP A 266 6.27 -17.60 26.12
C ASP A 266 5.60 -16.33 26.68
N ALA A 267 5.36 -15.31 25.85
CA ALA A 267 4.67 -14.10 26.29
C ALA A 267 3.15 -14.36 26.42
N PRO A 268 2.53 -13.99 27.55
CA PRO A 268 1.10 -14.11 27.72
C PRO A 268 0.32 -13.35 26.63
N PRO A 269 -0.83 -13.83 26.17
CA PRO A 269 -1.63 -13.18 25.14
C PRO A 269 -1.96 -11.71 25.43
N GLU A 270 -2.15 -11.36 26.70
CA GLU A 270 -2.40 -10.00 27.17
C GLU A 270 -1.19 -9.08 26.92
N ILE A 271 0.02 -9.58 27.15
CA ILE A 271 1.26 -8.85 26.92
C ILE A 271 1.46 -8.62 25.42
N VAL A 272 1.22 -9.65 24.59
CA VAL A 272 1.31 -9.52 23.13
C VAL A 272 0.30 -8.49 22.62
N ARG A 273 -0.94 -8.50 23.12
CA ARG A 273 -1.95 -7.48 22.81
C ARG A 273 -1.46 -6.08 23.20
N ASN A 274 -0.97 -5.91 24.42
CA ASN A 274 -0.52 -4.60 24.92
C ASN A 274 0.66 -4.07 24.10
N ILE A 275 1.64 -4.92 23.78
CA ILE A 275 2.76 -4.58 22.88
C ILE A 275 2.24 -4.16 21.50
N SER A 276 1.28 -4.91 20.94
CA SER A 276 0.71 -4.60 19.61
C SER A 276 -0.04 -3.27 19.59
N VAL A 277 -0.77 -2.94 20.67
CA VAL A 277 -1.47 -1.65 20.81
C VAL A 277 -0.45 -0.51 20.90
N ILE A 278 0.56 -0.64 21.77
CA ILE A 278 1.64 0.37 21.90
C ILE A 278 2.35 0.56 20.55
N ALA A 279 2.70 -0.54 19.88
CA ALA A 279 3.35 -0.52 18.57
C ALA A 279 2.47 0.19 17.51
N SER A 280 1.16 -0.02 17.53
CA SER A 280 0.23 0.67 16.61
C SER A 280 0.21 2.17 16.83
N VAL A 281 0.18 2.63 18.10
CA VAL A 281 0.23 4.06 18.45
C VAL A 281 1.57 4.67 18.03
N VAL A 282 2.69 4.02 18.36
CA VAL A 282 4.04 4.47 17.98
C VAL A 282 4.18 4.50 16.45
N GLY A 283 3.66 3.49 15.76
CA GLY A 283 3.64 3.44 14.29
C GLY A 283 2.87 4.63 13.69
N GLY A 284 1.68 4.93 14.18
CA GLY A 284 0.88 6.07 13.74
C GLY A 284 1.61 7.40 13.93
N LEU A 285 2.20 7.62 15.11
CA LEU A 285 3.01 8.82 15.40
C LEU A 285 4.26 8.88 14.51
N SER A 286 4.89 7.74 14.24
CA SER A 286 6.07 7.66 13.36
C SER A 286 5.74 8.05 11.92
N TYR A 287 4.58 7.68 11.40
CA TYR A 287 4.12 8.13 10.08
C TYR A 287 4.06 9.66 10.01
N LEU A 288 3.40 10.29 10.97
CA LEU A 288 3.26 11.76 11.00
C LEU A 288 4.61 12.46 11.15
N THR A 289 5.45 11.96 12.06
CA THR A 289 6.80 12.51 12.29
C THR A 289 7.65 12.38 11.04
N MET A 290 7.68 11.19 10.41
CA MET A 290 8.45 10.98 9.18
C MET A 290 7.88 11.77 8.00
N GLY A 291 6.57 11.98 7.93
CA GLY A 291 5.96 12.86 6.94
C GLY A 291 6.48 14.30 7.03
N ALA A 292 6.54 14.86 8.24
CA ALA A 292 7.09 16.20 8.48
C ALA A 292 8.61 16.26 8.19
N LEU A 293 9.37 15.24 8.62
CA LEU A 293 10.81 15.16 8.36
C LEU A 293 11.10 14.97 6.86
N ASN A 294 10.27 14.21 6.15
CA ASN A 294 10.33 14.02 4.71
C ASN A 294 10.16 15.37 3.95
N ASP A 295 9.25 16.23 4.37
CA ASP A 295 9.09 17.55 3.78
C ASP A 295 10.27 18.49 4.12
N ARG A 296 10.89 18.32 5.30
CA ARG A 296 12.01 19.17 5.75
C ARG A 296 13.37 18.72 5.19
N PHE A 297 13.66 17.41 5.14
CA PHE A 297 14.99 16.88 4.83
C PHE A 297 15.07 16.12 3.49
N GLY A 298 13.94 15.84 2.86
CA GLY A 298 13.87 15.20 1.56
C GLY A 298 13.39 13.75 1.59
N ARG A 299 13.15 13.22 0.41
CA ARG A 299 12.52 11.92 0.21
C ARG A 299 13.46 10.77 0.57
N ARG A 300 14.74 10.92 0.22
CA ARG A 300 15.78 9.96 0.61
C ARG A 300 15.89 9.84 2.12
N PHE A 301 15.90 10.97 2.83
CA PHE A 301 15.96 10.98 4.29
C PHE A 301 14.74 10.30 4.90
N GLY A 302 13.53 10.60 4.38
CA GLY A 302 12.27 10.03 4.83
C GLY A 302 12.14 8.52 4.63
N ALA A 303 12.94 7.91 3.75
CA ALA A 303 13.03 6.46 3.56
C ALA A 303 14.26 5.85 4.26
N LEU A 304 15.40 6.56 4.26
CA LEU A 304 16.66 6.03 4.79
C LEU A 304 16.63 5.87 6.31
N LEU A 305 16.13 6.89 7.04
CA LEU A 305 16.07 6.82 8.49
C LEU A 305 15.17 5.67 9.01
N PRO A 306 13.95 5.48 8.48
CA PRO A 306 13.16 4.28 8.79
C PRO A 306 13.83 2.98 8.37
N GLY A 307 14.49 2.95 7.21
CA GLY A 307 15.22 1.77 6.75
C GLY A 307 16.38 1.37 7.68
N LEU A 308 17.08 2.36 8.25
CA LEU A 308 18.11 2.11 9.27
C LEU A 308 17.50 1.54 10.56
N SER A 309 16.30 1.98 10.96
CA SER A 309 15.56 1.36 12.07
C SER A 309 15.27 -0.12 11.80
N TRP A 310 14.94 -0.50 10.56
CA TRP A 310 14.81 -1.91 10.18
C TRP A 310 16.13 -2.67 10.21
N ALA A 311 17.24 -2.05 9.84
CA ALA A 311 18.56 -2.68 9.96
C ALA A 311 18.90 -2.96 11.44
N VAL A 312 18.66 -2.00 12.34
CA VAL A 312 18.80 -2.19 13.79
C VAL A 312 17.87 -3.31 14.28
N MET A 313 16.63 -3.33 13.84
CA MET A 313 15.66 -4.38 14.16
C MET A 313 16.18 -5.77 13.74
N ALA A 314 16.70 -5.90 12.52
CA ALA A 314 17.19 -7.20 12.03
C ALA A 314 18.38 -7.72 12.83
N VAL A 315 19.33 -6.86 13.20
CA VAL A 315 20.46 -7.21 14.05
C VAL A 315 19.98 -7.58 15.46
N ALA A 316 19.10 -6.78 16.05
CA ALA A 316 18.56 -7.05 17.38
C ALA A 316 17.73 -8.35 17.40
N LEU A 317 16.96 -8.63 16.36
CA LEU A 317 16.20 -9.88 16.21
C LEU A 317 17.16 -11.08 16.19
N PHE A 318 18.26 -10.99 15.45
CA PHE A 318 19.28 -12.05 15.41
C PHE A 318 19.91 -12.30 16.79
N LEU A 319 20.22 -11.24 17.53
CA LEU A 319 20.93 -11.34 18.81
C LEU A 319 20.00 -11.75 19.98
N TYR A 320 18.78 -11.25 20.04
CA TYR A 320 17.93 -11.30 21.23
C TYR A 320 16.62 -12.07 21.07
N SER A 321 16.35 -12.69 19.92
CA SER A 321 15.11 -13.41 19.66
C SER A 321 14.92 -14.73 20.43
N HIS A 322 15.88 -15.12 21.23
CA HIS A 322 15.83 -16.29 22.12
C HIS A 322 15.44 -15.92 23.56
N GLU A 323 15.43 -14.63 23.90
CA GLU A 323 15.13 -14.18 25.25
C GLU A 323 13.62 -14.22 25.51
N LYS A 324 13.24 -15.10 26.46
CA LYS A 324 11.84 -15.30 26.86
C LYS A 324 11.32 -14.14 27.70
N TYR A 325 10.00 -14.01 27.74
CA TYR A 325 9.34 -13.03 28.58
C TYR A 325 9.55 -13.29 30.08
N GLN A 326 10.01 -12.29 30.83
CA GLN A 326 10.36 -12.39 32.25
C GLN A 326 9.52 -11.45 33.15
N GLY A 327 8.25 -11.26 32.81
CA GLY A 327 7.31 -10.50 33.65
C GLY A 327 7.26 -8.99 33.43
N SER A 328 8.18 -8.40 32.64
CA SER A 328 8.21 -6.98 32.34
C SER A 328 8.29 -6.72 30.84
N ILE A 329 7.43 -5.86 30.31
CA ILE A 329 7.45 -5.45 28.88
C ILE A 329 8.72 -4.68 28.55
N LEU A 330 9.19 -3.79 29.45
CA LEU A 330 10.37 -2.97 29.21
C LEU A 330 11.68 -3.73 29.21
N HIS A 331 11.73 -4.86 29.93
CA HIS A 331 12.87 -5.78 29.95
C HIS A 331 12.77 -6.89 28.90
N PHE A 332 11.73 -6.87 28.08
CA PHE A 332 11.52 -7.85 27.01
C PHE A 332 12.08 -7.30 25.69
N PRO A 333 13.24 -7.81 25.19
CA PRO A 333 13.93 -7.22 24.03
C PRO A 333 13.07 -7.15 22.78
N ILE A 334 12.19 -8.14 22.57
CA ILE A 334 11.30 -8.19 21.41
C ILE A 334 10.31 -7.00 21.37
N PHE A 335 10.00 -6.38 22.50
CA PHE A 335 9.22 -5.15 22.55
C PHE A 335 9.92 -4.02 21.79
N TRP A 336 11.20 -3.79 22.05
CA TRP A 336 11.99 -2.74 21.41
C TRP A 336 12.27 -3.08 19.94
N ILE A 337 12.48 -4.37 19.64
CA ILE A 337 12.61 -4.88 18.28
C ILE A 337 11.34 -4.57 17.47
N TYR A 338 10.16 -4.81 18.05
CA TYR A 338 8.90 -4.53 17.37
C TYR A 338 8.61 -3.02 17.25
N LEU A 339 9.00 -2.22 18.23
CA LEU A 339 8.95 -0.75 18.10
C LEU A 339 9.87 -0.26 16.97
N SER A 340 11.07 -0.79 16.87
CA SER A 340 12.00 -0.46 15.78
C SER A 340 11.40 -0.85 14.41
N PHE A 341 10.69 -1.98 14.33
CA PHE A 341 9.97 -2.39 13.13
C PHE A 341 8.88 -1.38 12.73
N VAL A 342 8.00 -0.98 13.65
CA VAL A 342 6.89 -0.07 13.32
C VAL A 342 7.37 1.34 13.00
N ILE A 343 8.50 1.79 13.57
CA ILE A 343 9.18 3.03 13.17
C ILE A 343 9.69 2.90 11.73
N GLY A 344 10.36 1.79 11.41
CA GLY A 344 10.84 1.52 10.05
C GLY A 344 9.73 1.43 9.01
N ASN A 345 8.54 0.94 9.42
CA ASN A 345 7.36 0.89 8.55
C ASN A 345 6.86 2.28 8.11
N SER A 346 7.22 3.35 8.82
CA SER A 346 6.86 4.73 8.44
C SER A 346 7.47 5.20 7.11
N ALA A 347 8.45 4.47 6.55
CA ALA A 347 8.93 4.69 5.18
C ALA A 347 7.80 4.61 4.14
N LEU A 348 6.70 3.90 4.41
CA LEU A 348 5.54 3.87 3.52
C LEU A 348 4.94 5.27 3.31
N GLY A 349 5.08 6.17 4.29
CA GLY A 349 4.60 7.55 4.20
C GLY A 349 5.24 8.36 3.07
N VAL A 350 6.46 8.02 2.62
CA VAL A 350 7.13 8.70 1.50
C VAL A 350 6.83 8.08 0.13
N VAL A 351 6.40 6.82 0.08
CA VAL A 351 6.29 6.03 -1.16
C VAL A 351 5.43 6.72 -2.22
N GLY A 352 4.19 7.06 -1.88
CA GLY A 352 3.26 7.65 -2.83
C GLY A 352 3.72 9.01 -3.36
N THR A 353 4.30 9.84 -2.50
CA THR A 353 4.84 11.14 -2.87
C THR A 353 6.08 11.00 -3.74
N TRP A 354 7.05 10.17 -3.32
CA TRP A 354 8.29 10.00 -4.05
C TRP A 354 8.08 9.41 -5.45
N LEU A 355 7.30 8.35 -5.55
CA LEU A 355 6.96 7.77 -6.86
C LEU A 355 6.20 8.78 -7.76
N SER A 356 5.26 9.55 -7.21
CA SER A 356 4.55 10.59 -7.99
C SER A 356 5.47 11.70 -8.49
N GLU A 357 6.52 12.04 -7.75
CA GLU A 357 7.50 13.06 -8.12
C GLU A 357 8.57 12.54 -9.12
N ILE A 358 8.84 11.23 -9.12
CA ILE A 358 9.78 10.60 -10.06
C ILE A 358 9.18 10.50 -11.46
N TYR A 359 7.91 10.11 -11.58
CA TYR A 359 7.32 9.78 -12.88
C TYR A 359 6.60 10.97 -13.54
N PRO A 360 6.79 11.14 -14.86
CA PRO A 360 6.07 12.15 -15.62
C PRO A 360 4.57 11.83 -15.69
N ILE A 361 3.77 12.85 -15.95
CA ILE A 361 2.30 12.83 -15.84
C ILE A 361 1.64 11.78 -16.75
N ASP A 362 2.24 11.51 -17.91
CA ASP A 362 1.73 10.59 -18.95
C ASP A 362 1.81 9.10 -18.59
N VAL A 363 2.64 8.75 -17.60
CA VAL A 363 2.78 7.37 -17.11
C VAL A 363 2.68 7.27 -15.56
N ARG A 364 2.41 8.39 -14.89
CA ARG A 364 2.49 8.50 -13.44
C ARG A 364 1.54 7.54 -12.72
N SER A 365 0.27 7.52 -13.11
CA SER A 365 -0.72 6.67 -12.44
C SER A 365 -0.40 5.19 -12.64
N THR A 366 -0.01 4.81 -13.85
CA THR A 366 0.44 3.44 -14.16
C THR A 366 1.66 3.06 -13.30
N ALA A 367 2.69 3.92 -13.26
CA ALA A 367 3.92 3.62 -12.55
C ALA A 367 3.71 3.51 -11.02
N VAL A 368 3.02 4.49 -10.43
CA VAL A 368 2.75 4.51 -8.99
C VAL A 368 1.94 3.29 -8.55
N SER A 369 0.84 3.00 -9.27
CA SER A 369 -0.03 1.88 -8.96
C SER A 369 0.67 0.54 -9.16
N PHE A 370 1.31 0.34 -10.31
CA PHE A 370 1.96 -0.92 -10.64
C PHE A 370 3.13 -1.25 -9.70
N ILE A 371 4.01 -0.27 -9.42
CA ILE A 371 5.18 -0.48 -8.56
C ILE A 371 4.73 -0.86 -7.14
N TYR A 372 3.75 -0.15 -6.59
CA TYR A 372 3.25 -0.44 -5.26
C TYR A 372 2.62 -1.83 -5.19
N MET A 373 1.77 -2.18 -6.14
CA MET A 373 1.08 -3.46 -6.16
C MET A 373 2.01 -4.63 -6.51
N ALA A 374 3.00 -4.45 -7.38
CA ALA A 374 4.04 -5.44 -7.63
C ALA A 374 4.85 -5.73 -6.36
N GLY A 375 5.20 -4.69 -5.60
CA GLY A 375 5.81 -4.85 -4.28
C GLY A 375 4.94 -5.66 -3.33
N ARG A 376 3.65 -5.34 -3.26
CA ARG A 376 2.67 -6.05 -2.42
C ARG A 376 2.52 -7.53 -2.83
N GLY A 377 2.52 -7.80 -4.14
CA GLY A 377 2.52 -9.16 -4.68
C GLY A 377 3.75 -9.98 -4.26
N VAL A 378 4.95 -9.40 -4.33
CA VAL A 378 6.18 -10.07 -3.87
C VAL A 378 6.19 -10.20 -2.33
N GLY A 379 5.72 -9.19 -1.62
CA GLY A 379 5.58 -9.25 -0.15
C GLY A 379 4.71 -10.41 0.31
N SER A 380 3.69 -10.79 -0.47
CA SER A 380 2.83 -11.95 -0.17
C SER A 380 3.55 -13.31 -0.17
N LEU A 381 4.78 -13.37 -0.66
CA LEU A 381 5.64 -14.56 -0.58
C LEU A 381 6.32 -14.71 0.79
N ALA A 382 6.46 -13.64 1.55
CA ALA A 382 7.14 -13.69 2.84
C ALA A 382 6.50 -14.70 3.83
N PRO A 383 5.16 -14.83 3.97
CA PRO A 383 4.53 -15.86 4.78
C PRO A 383 4.85 -17.30 4.37
N VAL A 384 5.31 -17.54 3.15
CA VAL A 384 5.76 -18.85 2.67
C VAL A 384 7.27 -19.01 2.90
N VAL A 385 8.06 -17.99 2.58
CA VAL A 385 9.51 -18.04 2.63
C VAL A 385 10.02 -18.11 4.08
N VAL A 386 9.44 -17.35 5.00
CA VAL A 386 9.88 -17.33 6.42
C VAL A 386 9.79 -18.71 7.07
N PRO A 387 8.67 -19.47 7.00
CA PRO A 387 8.62 -20.82 7.56
C PRO A 387 9.54 -21.81 6.86
N LEU A 388 9.74 -21.71 5.53
CA LEU A 388 10.69 -22.55 4.80
C LEU A 388 12.11 -22.35 5.31
N VAL A 389 12.53 -21.08 5.48
CA VAL A 389 13.85 -20.76 6.04
C VAL A 389 13.93 -21.21 7.49
N ALA A 390 12.89 -21.00 8.31
CA ALA A 390 12.85 -21.51 9.68
C ALA A 390 13.09 -23.03 9.73
N GLY A 391 12.52 -23.80 8.80
CA GLY A 391 12.74 -25.23 8.68
C GLY A 391 14.20 -25.62 8.46
N LEU A 392 14.97 -24.82 7.73
CA LEU A 392 16.42 -25.03 7.53
C LEU A 392 17.25 -24.79 8.81
N PHE A 393 16.70 -24.02 9.74
CA PHE A 393 17.34 -23.70 11.04
C PHE A 393 16.65 -24.38 12.23
N GLY A 394 16.27 -25.65 12.06
CA GLY A 394 15.69 -26.45 13.15
C GLY A 394 14.31 -26.00 13.64
N GLY A 395 13.53 -25.31 12.79
CA GLY A 395 12.20 -24.81 13.13
C GLY A 395 12.18 -23.47 13.86
N SER A 396 13.33 -22.80 14.01
CA SER A 396 13.41 -21.49 14.67
C SER A 396 12.71 -20.42 13.84
N LEU A 397 11.54 -19.96 14.30
CA LEU A 397 10.79 -18.90 13.64
C LEU A 397 11.58 -17.59 13.57
N ALA A 398 12.32 -17.27 14.63
CA ALA A 398 13.18 -16.09 14.66
C ALA A 398 14.27 -16.15 13.58
N ALA A 399 14.93 -17.30 13.42
CA ALA A 399 15.90 -17.49 12.35
C ALA A 399 15.25 -17.38 10.97
N GLY A 400 14.02 -17.91 10.79
CA GLY A 400 13.26 -17.73 9.56
C GLY A 400 12.98 -16.25 9.26
N MET A 401 12.63 -15.46 10.26
CA MET A 401 12.35 -14.02 10.10
C MET A 401 13.60 -13.22 9.71
N THR A 402 14.82 -13.68 9.98
CA THR A 402 16.04 -12.96 9.55
C THR A 402 16.22 -12.94 8.03
N VAL A 403 15.47 -13.73 7.27
CA VAL A 403 15.45 -13.69 5.79
C VAL A 403 15.09 -12.30 5.23
N VAL A 404 14.53 -11.41 6.06
CA VAL A 404 14.28 -10.02 5.65
C VAL A 404 15.55 -9.17 5.55
N ALA A 405 16.68 -9.61 6.16
CA ALA A 405 17.91 -8.81 6.18
C ALA A 405 18.46 -8.47 4.77
N PRO A 406 18.57 -9.42 3.82
CA PRO A 406 18.94 -9.06 2.44
C PRO A 406 17.98 -8.06 1.79
N ALA A 407 16.68 -8.17 2.06
CA ALA A 407 15.69 -7.22 1.52
C ALA A 407 15.86 -5.82 2.14
N ILE A 408 16.20 -5.72 3.43
CA ILE A 408 16.52 -4.41 4.05
C ILE A 408 17.74 -3.78 3.37
N LEU A 409 18.78 -4.55 3.07
CA LEU A 409 19.96 -4.04 2.35
C LEU A 409 19.60 -3.55 0.94
N ILE A 410 18.76 -4.30 0.21
CA ILE A 410 18.26 -3.87 -1.10
C ILE A 410 17.45 -2.59 -0.97
N PHE A 411 16.55 -2.49 0.02
CA PHE A 411 15.75 -1.29 0.28
C PHE A 411 16.64 -0.07 0.54
N LEU A 412 17.64 -0.19 1.41
CA LEU A 412 18.58 0.89 1.72
C LEU A 412 19.42 1.29 0.52
N LEU A 413 19.96 0.32 -0.22
CA LEU A 413 20.74 0.56 -1.43
C LEU A 413 19.91 1.31 -2.48
N MET A 414 18.70 0.83 -2.78
CA MET A 414 17.83 1.49 -3.74
C MET A 414 17.40 2.89 -3.26
N THR A 415 17.19 3.09 -1.95
CA THR A 415 16.91 4.42 -1.38
C THR A 415 18.02 5.42 -1.67
N VAL A 416 19.28 5.00 -1.58
CA VAL A 416 20.46 5.86 -1.89
C VAL A 416 20.57 6.13 -3.38
N LEU A 417 20.28 5.15 -4.22
CA LEU A 417 20.42 5.27 -5.68
C LEU A 417 19.28 6.08 -6.33
N LEU A 418 18.07 6.01 -5.80
CA LEU A 418 16.94 6.76 -6.34
C LEU A 418 17.16 8.29 -6.24
N PRO A 419 16.68 9.07 -7.21
CA PRO A 419 16.89 10.52 -7.24
C PRO A 419 16.15 11.23 -6.10
N GLU A 420 16.78 12.23 -5.47
CA GLU A 420 16.07 13.14 -4.56
C GLU A 420 15.12 14.04 -5.35
N THR A 421 13.89 14.16 -4.87
CA THR A 421 12.83 14.90 -5.56
C THR A 421 12.19 16.00 -4.73
N ARG A 422 12.71 16.29 -3.53
CA ARG A 422 12.18 17.33 -2.66
C ARG A 422 12.03 18.65 -3.40
N GLY A 423 10.85 19.26 -3.30
CA GLY A 423 10.56 20.56 -3.89
C GLY A 423 10.39 20.53 -5.42
N ARG A 424 10.47 19.35 -6.05
CA ARG A 424 10.19 19.25 -7.49
C ARG A 424 8.72 19.56 -7.76
N GLU A 425 8.51 20.34 -8.80
CA GLU A 425 7.20 20.45 -9.42
C GLU A 425 6.90 19.17 -10.19
N LEU A 426 5.63 18.76 -10.18
CA LEU A 426 5.22 17.58 -10.91
C LEU A 426 5.31 17.88 -12.41
N ALA A 427 6.42 17.41 -13.00
CA ALA A 427 6.77 17.74 -14.37
C ALA A 427 5.76 17.19 -15.40
N VAL A 428 5.43 18.01 -16.37
CA VAL A 428 4.91 17.57 -17.65
C VAL A 428 6.11 17.34 -18.56
N SER A 429 6.57 16.11 -18.68
CA SER A 429 7.58 15.74 -19.65
C SER A 429 6.92 15.55 -21.02
N ALA A 430 6.57 16.66 -21.67
CA ALA A 430 6.05 16.63 -23.03
C ALA A 430 6.97 17.45 -23.94
N LYS A 431 7.41 16.84 -25.04
CA LYS A 431 8.01 17.62 -26.13
C LYS A 431 6.89 18.40 -26.81
N THR A 432 6.86 19.72 -26.61
CA THR A 432 5.99 20.59 -27.42
C THR A 432 6.38 20.43 -28.88
N ARG A 433 5.44 20.11 -29.76
CA ARG A 433 5.64 20.23 -31.20
C ARG A 433 5.90 21.70 -31.52
N PRO A 434 6.91 22.05 -32.36
CA PRO A 434 7.02 23.40 -32.88
C PRO A 434 5.65 23.72 -33.53
N GLN A 435 5.00 24.78 -33.06
CA GLN A 435 3.88 25.32 -33.80
C GLN A 435 4.46 25.79 -35.16
N HIS A 436 4.07 25.09 -36.22
CA HIS A 436 4.20 25.69 -37.52
C HIS A 436 3.35 26.97 -37.53
N VAL A 437 3.97 28.10 -37.31
CA VAL A 437 3.41 29.39 -37.63
C VAL A 437 3.13 29.32 -39.14
N ALA A 438 1.84 29.08 -39.49
CA ALA A 438 1.39 29.24 -40.85
C ALA A 438 1.61 30.75 -41.18
N ALA A 439 2.54 30.99 -42.08
CA ALA A 439 2.76 32.30 -42.67
C ALA A 439 1.60 32.65 -43.63
#